data_805c55eaae298ae3495e6c27d156e112
#
_entry.id   805c55eaae298ae3495e6c27d156e112
#
_cell.length_a   1.000
_cell.length_b   1.000
_cell.length_c   1.000
_cell.angle_alpha   90.00
_cell.angle_beta   90.00
_cell.angle_gamma   90.00
#
_symmetry.space_group_name_H-M   'P 1'
#
loop_
_entity.id
_entity.type
_entity.pdbx_description
1 polymer ?
#
loop_
_entity_poly.entity_id
_entity_poly.type
_entity_poly.pdbx_seq_one_letter_code
_entity_poly.pdbx_strand_id
1 'polypeptide(L)'
;GGWDARVYAISPSSARFLDEIGAWAHLDHTRMQALTSIEVYGDRGAQLDFSAFEVGVGELAWIAESSLIARELWEGVKRQANVTLLCPARPVHFNHGDGRSQLELEDGRRLNAALVVGADGVNSWVRAQTALDARFTDYGELGVVANFHCEKPHLGCAWQWFRPDGVLAYLPLPGQHMSMVWS
;
A
#
# COMPACT_ATOMS: atom_id res chain seq x y z
N GLY A 1 6.22 2.24 19.86
CA GLY A 1 5.01 2.72 19.22
C GLY A 1 4.17 1.53 18.79
N GLY A 2 2.85 1.72 18.70
CA GLY A 2 1.94 0.67 18.25
C GLY A 2 2.15 0.31 16.77
N TRP A 3 1.48 -0.73 16.30
CA TRP A 3 1.42 -1.12 14.89
C TRP A 3 0.39 -0.26 14.14
N ASP A 4 0.70 0.09 12.88
CA ASP A 4 -0.28 0.69 11.98
C ASP A 4 -1.39 -0.36 11.70
N ALA A 5 -2.63 0.08 11.71
CA ALA A 5 -3.76 -0.80 11.38
C ALA A 5 -3.70 -1.25 9.91
N ARG A 6 -3.19 -0.40 9.01
CA ARG A 6 -3.08 -0.72 7.59
C ARG A 6 -1.73 -1.36 7.26
N VAL A 7 -1.77 -2.60 6.80
CA VAL A 7 -0.60 -3.35 6.33
C VAL A 7 -0.78 -3.79 4.88
N TYR A 8 0.33 -4.02 4.20
CA TYR A 8 0.38 -4.52 2.83
C TYR A 8 1.22 -5.78 2.75
N ALA A 9 0.83 -6.69 1.88
CA ALA A 9 1.68 -7.79 1.42
C ALA A 9 2.48 -7.30 0.19
N ILE A 10 3.76 -7.10 0.37
CA ILE A 10 4.69 -6.64 -0.67
C ILE A 10 5.24 -7.85 -1.39
N SER A 11 4.87 -8.04 -2.65
CA SER A 11 5.39 -9.14 -3.47
C SER A 11 6.88 -8.95 -3.79
N PRO A 12 7.61 -10.02 -4.17
CA PRO A 12 9.01 -9.91 -4.58
C PRO A 12 9.24 -8.94 -5.74
N SER A 13 8.28 -8.83 -6.66
CA SER A 13 8.34 -7.85 -7.76
C SER A 13 8.19 -6.41 -7.26
N SER A 14 7.29 -6.16 -6.31
CA SER A 14 7.12 -4.84 -5.69
C SER A 14 8.33 -4.46 -4.83
N ALA A 15 8.92 -5.43 -4.12
CA ALA A 15 10.15 -5.20 -3.36
C ALA A 15 11.32 -4.81 -4.27
N ARG A 16 11.49 -5.49 -5.42
CA ARG A 16 12.49 -5.10 -6.43
C ARG A 16 12.26 -3.69 -6.96
N PHE A 17 11.01 -3.34 -7.27
CA PHE A 17 10.69 -1.97 -7.69
C PHE A 17 11.05 -0.93 -6.62
N LEU A 18 10.75 -1.20 -5.36
CA LEU A 18 11.13 -0.33 -4.25
C LEU A 18 12.65 -0.23 -4.08
N ASP A 19 13.37 -1.31 -4.37
CA ASP A 19 14.84 -1.35 -4.35
C ASP A 19 15.45 -0.55 -5.51
N GLU A 20 14.92 -0.67 -6.71
CA GLU A 20 15.33 0.11 -7.88
C GLU A 20 15.22 1.63 -7.67
N ILE A 21 14.21 2.08 -6.93
CA ILE A 21 14.06 3.49 -6.55
C ILE A 21 14.79 3.87 -5.24
N GLY A 22 15.55 2.93 -4.67
CA GLY A 22 16.36 3.13 -3.47
C GLY A 22 15.58 3.23 -2.17
N ALA A 23 14.31 2.82 -2.13
CA ALA A 23 13.49 2.88 -0.93
C ALA A 23 13.61 1.61 -0.06
N TRP A 24 13.73 0.43 -0.67
CA TRP A 24 13.70 -0.87 0.03
C TRP A 24 14.78 -1.01 1.09
N ALA A 25 16.02 -0.65 0.77
CA ALA A 25 17.15 -0.77 1.69
C ALA A 25 17.05 0.15 2.93
N HIS A 26 16.23 1.18 2.88
CA HIS A 26 16.02 2.13 3.97
C HIS A 26 14.80 1.80 4.85
N LEU A 27 13.97 0.84 4.44
CA LEU A 27 12.87 0.38 5.27
C LEU A 27 13.39 -0.26 6.56
N ASP A 28 12.67 -0.06 7.66
CA ASP A 28 12.96 -0.75 8.91
C ASP A 28 12.49 -2.21 8.82
N HIS A 29 13.39 -3.10 8.40
CA HIS A 29 13.10 -4.51 8.24
C HIS A 29 12.73 -5.23 9.54
N THR A 30 13.00 -4.63 10.71
CA THR A 30 12.55 -5.18 12.01
C THR A 30 11.04 -5.04 12.19
N ARG A 31 10.42 -4.18 11.41
CA ARG A 31 8.96 -3.96 11.35
C ARG A 31 8.29 -4.66 10.17
N MET A 32 9.02 -5.50 9.46
CA MET A 32 8.51 -6.27 8.33
C MET A 32 8.54 -7.76 8.65
N GLN A 33 7.54 -8.49 8.23
CA GLN A 33 7.48 -9.95 8.42
C GLN A 33 7.53 -10.66 7.07
N ALA A 34 8.54 -11.49 6.88
CA ALA A 34 8.58 -12.38 5.72
C ALA A 34 7.44 -13.40 5.79
N LEU A 35 6.75 -13.57 4.68
CA LEU A 35 5.66 -14.51 4.49
C LEU A 35 6.21 -15.74 3.75
N THR A 36 6.26 -16.87 4.44
CA THR A 36 6.81 -18.12 3.90
C THR A 36 5.74 -19.12 3.49
N SER A 37 4.52 -18.96 4.01
CA SER A 37 3.38 -19.81 3.64
C SER A 37 2.06 -19.03 3.69
N ILE A 38 1.10 -19.49 2.91
CA ILE A 38 -0.27 -18.97 2.90
C ILE A 38 -1.20 -20.17 2.86
N GLU A 39 -2.14 -20.22 3.78
CA GLU A 39 -3.21 -21.22 3.83
C GLU A 39 -4.54 -20.53 3.51
N VAL A 40 -5.23 -21.02 2.48
CA VAL A 40 -6.50 -20.46 2.01
C VAL A 40 -7.59 -21.51 2.16
N TYR A 41 -8.66 -21.13 2.81
CA TYR A 41 -9.81 -21.99 3.08
C TYR A 41 -11.05 -21.47 2.37
N GLY A 42 -11.73 -22.35 1.64
CA GLY A 42 -13.03 -22.09 1.04
C GLY A 42 -14.20 -22.51 1.93
N ASP A 43 -15.39 -22.10 1.56
CA ASP A 43 -16.65 -22.31 2.29
C ASP A 43 -17.11 -23.79 2.35
N ARG A 44 -16.61 -24.64 1.46
CA ARG A 44 -17.00 -26.08 1.34
C ARG A 44 -15.87 -27.04 1.69
N GLY A 45 -14.95 -26.60 2.57
CA GLY A 45 -13.82 -27.41 2.97
C GLY A 45 -12.70 -27.49 1.92
N ALA A 46 -12.74 -26.65 0.88
CA ALA A 46 -11.62 -26.50 -0.03
C ALA A 46 -10.46 -25.83 0.68
N GLN A 47 -9.25 -26.30 0.43
CA GLN A 47 -8.01 -25.74 0.95
C GLN A 47 -6.99 -25.60 -0.16
N LEU A 48 -6.25 -24.50 -0.15
CA LEU A 48 -5.09 -24.25 -0.99
C LEU A 48 -3.95 -23.77 -0.11
N ASP A 49 -2.80 -24.42 -0.26
CA ASP A 49 -1.59 -24.10 0.47
C ASP A 49 -0.53 -23.58 -0.52
N PHE A 50 0.13 -22.49 -0.16
CA PHE A 50 1.26 -21.96 -0.88
C PHE A 50 2.46 -21.96 0.04
N SER A 51 3.59 -22.50 -0.42
CA SER A 51 4.83 -22.58 0.32
C SER A 51 5.98 -22.01 -0.50
N ALA A 52 6.72 -21.09 0.09
CA ALA A 52 7.94 -20.54 -0.51
C ALA A 52 8.96 -21.66 -0.78
N PHE A 53 9.05 -22.65 0.13
CA PHE A 53 9.95 -23.79 -0.01
C PHE A 53 9.59 -24.65 -1.22
N GLU A 54 8.30 -24.94 -1.45
CA GLU A 54 7.86 -25.79 -2.57
C GLU A 54 8.11 -25.15 -3.93
N VAL A 55 8.03 -23.80 -4.03
CA VAL A 55 8.31 -23.09 -5.28
C VAL A 55 9.75 -22.62 -5.40
N GLY A 56 10.61 -22.95 -4.43
CA GLY A 56 12.05 -22.68 -4.47
C GLY A 56 12.42 -21.20 -4.31
N VAL A 57 11.63 -20.43 -3.56
CA VAL A 57 11.92 -19.02 -3.24
C VAL A 57 12.15 -18.85 -1.73
N GLY A 58 12.77 -17.74 -1.32
CA GLY A 58 13.00 -17.46 0.10
C GLY A 58 11.71 -17.10 0.83
N GLU A 59 10.88 -16.28 0.18
CA GLU A 59 9.61 -15.79 0.71
C GLU A 59 8.59 -15.54 -0.40
N LEU A 60 7.31 -15.61 -0.06
CA LEU A 60 6.19 -15.31 -0.97
C LEU A 60 5.91 -13.80 -1.02
N ALA A 61 6.09 -13.12 0.10
CA ALA A 61 5.87 -11.69 0.25
C ALA A 61 6.48 -11.19 1.57
N TRP A 62 6.39 -9.90 1.82
CA TRP A 62 6.65 -9.28 3.13
C TRP A 62 5.41 -8.51 3.57
N ILE A 63 5.01 -8.71 4.81
CA ILE A 63 3.97 -7.89 5.43
C ILE A 63 4.65 -6.65 6.01
N ALA A 64 4.23 -5.48 5.57
CA ALA A 64 4.78 -4.19 5.96
C ALA A 64 3.67 -3.17 6.24
N GLU A 65 3.91 -2.28 7.18
CA GLU A 65 2.98 -1.19 7.52
C GLU A 65 2.93 -0.13 6.42
N SER A 66 1.73 0.36 6.13
CA SER A 66 1.49 1.45 5.16
C SER A 66 2.31 2.71 5.50
N SER A 67 2.29 3.10 6.76
CA SER A 67 3.00 4.28 7.26
C SER A 67 4.53 4.15 7.16
N LEU A 68 5.08 2.95 7.33
CA LEU A 68 6.50 2.67 7.16
C LEU A 68 6.94 2.95 5.72
N ILE A 69 6.21 2.40 4.75
CA ILE A 69 6.50 2.58 3.32
C ILE A 69 6.33 4.04 2.91
N ALA A 70 5.22 4.67 3.30
CA ALA A 70 4.93 6.07 2.96
C ALA A 70 5.99 7.03 3.51
N ARG A 71 6.44 6.80 4.76
CA ARG A 71 7.50 7.59 5.39
C ARG A 71 8.80 7.48 4.61
N GLU A 72 9.22 6.27 4.26
CA GLU A 72 10.49 6.08 3.57
C GLU A 72 10.45 6.63 2.14
N LEU A 73 9.36 6.46 1.42
CA LEU A 73 9.17 7.09 0.11
C LEU A 73 9.25 8.62 0.21
N TRP A 74 8.65 9.22 1.24
CA TRP A 74 8.72 10.65 1.48
C TRP A 74 10.16 11.11 1.77
N GLU A 75 10.90 10.40 2.61
CA GLU A 75 12.32 10.69 2.86
C GLU A 75 13.16 10.48 1.60
N GLY A 76 12.85 9.46 0.79
CA GLY A 76 13.48 9.20 -0.50
C GLY A 76 13.33 10.39 -1.45
N VAL A 77 12.13 10.92 -1.58
CA VAL A 77 11.85 12.11 -2.42
C VAL A 77 12.63 13.34 -1.93
N LYS A 78 12.73 13.57 -0.63
CA LYS A 78 13.52 14.70 -0.07
C LYS A 78 15.01 14.61 -0.37
N ARG A 79 15.54 13.41 -0.57
CA ARG A 79 16.96 13.19 -0.93
C ARG A 79 17.27 13.46 -2.41
N GLN A 80 16.24 13.64 -3.26
CA GLN A 80 16.43 13.86 -4.70
C GLN A 80 16.74 15.31 -5.02
N ALA A 81 17.91 15.59 -5.59
CA ALA A 81 18.34 16.93 -5.95
C ALA A 81 17.54 17.55 -7.11
N ASN A 82 16.92 16.72 -7.95
CA ASN A 82 16.11 17.14 -9.10
C ASN A 82 14.62 17.29 -8.79
N VAL A 83 14.22 17.13 -7.52
CA VAL A 83 12.82 17.26 -7.08
C VAL A 83 12.65 18.50 -6.23
N THR A 84 11.64 19.29 -6.55
CA THR A 84 11.20 20.43 -5.73
C THR A 84 9.94 20.05 -4.98
N LEU A 85 10.02 20.00 -3.65
CA LEU A 85 8.87 19.74 -2.79
C LEU A 85 8.14 21.03 -2.44
N LEU A 86 6.83 21.01 -2.62
CA LEU A 86 5.92 22.08 -2.21
C LEU A 86 4.92 21.50 -1.21
N CYS A 87 5.29 21.51 0.06
CA CYS A 87 4.46 20.95 1.13
C CYS A 87 4.58 21.83 2.40
N PRO A 88 3.45 22.36 2.89
CA PRO A 88 2.10 22.23 2.34
C PRO A 88 1.90 23.04 1.07
N ALA A 89 1.08 22.53 0.15
CA ALA A 89 0.61 23.26 -1.01
C ALA A 89 -0.79 22.75 -1.41
N ARG A 90 -1.67 23.66 -1.79
CA ARG A 90 -3.03 23.33 -2.22
C ARG A 90 -3.26 23.86 -3.63
N PRO A 91 -3.52 22.99 -4.61
CA PRO A 91 -3.91 23.41 -5.94
C PRO A 91 -5.36 23.95 -5.94
N VAL A 92 -5.62 25.01 -6.69
CA VAL A 92 -6.95 25.66 -6.80
C VAL A 92 -7.44 25.74 -8.23
N HIS A 93 -6.54 25.88 -9.20
CA HIS A 93 -6.88 25.88 -10.64
C HIS A 93 -5.92 25.01 -11.42
N PHE A 94 -6.48 24.29 -12.39
CA PHE A 94 -5.72 23.49 -13.35
C PHE A 94 -6.19 23.86 -14.76
N ASN A 95 -5.25 24.23 -15.60
CA ASN A 95 -5.47 24.49 -17.01
C ASN A 95 -4.55 23.60 -17.84
N HIS A 96 -5.10 22.94 -18.84
CA HIS A 96 -4.36 22.11 -19.78
C HIS A 96 -4.74 22.53 -21.20
N GLY A 97 -3.77 22.99 -21.98
CA GLY A 97 -3.95 23.41 -23.36
C GLY A 97 -2.61 23.60 -24.06
N ASP A 98 -2.59 23.52 -25.38
CA ASP A 98 -1.42 23.75 -26.24
C ASP A 98 -0.15 22.99 -25.86
N GLY A 99 -0.33 21.75 -25.35
CA GLY A 99 0.77 20.85 -24.95
C GLY A 99 1.47 21.27 -23.66
N ARG A 100 0.89 22.16 -22.87
CA ARG A 100 1.38 22.58 -21.55
C ARG A 100 0.27 22.54 -20.52
N SER A 101 0.66 22.29 -19.29
CA SER A 101 -0.23 22.32 -18.14
C SER A 101 0.20 23.42 -17.19
N GLN A 102 -0.77 24.14 -16.64
CA GLN A 102 -0.56 25.14 -15.60
C GLN A 102 -1.39 24.79 -14.38
N LEU A 103 -0.72 24.77 -13.24
CA LEU A 103 -1.33 24.56 -11.92
C LEU A 103 -1.18 25.85 -11.12
N GLU A 104 -2.28 26.39 -10.60
CA GLU A 104 -2.28 27.50 -9.67
C GLU A 104 -2.51 27.01 -8.25
N LEU A 105 -1.69 27.49 -7.32
CA LEU A 105 -1.77 27.18 -5.90
C LEU A 105 -2.55 28.27 -5.16
N GLU A 106 -3.10 27.92 -4.00
CA GLU A 106 -3.88 28.83 -3.13
C GLU A 106 -3.09 30.08 -2.70
N ASP A 107 -1.78 29.98 -2.63
CA ASP A 107 -0.87 31.10 -2.29
C ASP A 107 -0.51 31.99 -3.52
N GLY A 108 -1.14 31.75 -4.67
CA GLY A 108 -0.95 32.51 -5.91
C GLY A 108 0.23 32.06 -6.77
N ARG A 109 1.03 31.08 -6.34
CA ARG A 109 2.10 30.53 -7.20
C ARG A 109 1.50 29.79 -8.39
N ARG A 110 2.14 29.93 -9.55
CA ARG A 110 1.78 29.24 -10.78
C ARG A 110 2.91 28.34 -11.24
N LEU A 111 2.59 27.08 -11.43
CA LEU A 111 3.51 26.05 -11.87
C LEU A 111 3.17 25.68 -13.32
N ASN A 112 4.16 25.74 -14.20
CA ASN A 112 4.01 25.31 -15.58
C ASN A 112 4.77 23.98 -15.76
N ALA A 113 4.12 23.00 -16.35
CA ALA A 113 4.68 21.68 -16.56
C ALA A 113 4.32 21.13 -17.94
N ALA A 114 5.20 20.30 -18.49
CA ALA A 114 4.89 19.53 -19.69
C ALA A 114 3.88 18.40 -19.38
N LEU A 115 3.92 17.87 -18.16
CA LEU A 115 3.02 16.83 -17.69
C LEU A 115 2.63 17.09 -16.24
N VAL A 116 1.36 16.85 -15.91
CA VAL A 116 0.85 16.80 -14.53
C VAL A 116 0.33 15.40 -14.26
N VAL A 117 0.79 14.80 -13.17
CA VAL A 117 0.38 13.46 -12.74
C VAL A 117 -0.49 13.58 -11.49
N GLY A 118 -1.75 13.18 -11.61
CA GLY A 118 -2.66 13.08 -10.46
C GLY A 118 -2.43 11.78 -9.70
N ALA A 119 -1.67 11.85 -8.60
CA ALA A 119 -1.41 10.72 -7.71
C ALA A 119 -1.98 10.98 -6.29
N ASP A 120 -3.09 11.74 -6.22
CA ASP A 120 -3.72 12.32 -5.03
C ASP A 120 -4.89 11.46 -4.48
N GLY A 121 -4.95 10.19 -4.87
CA GLY A 121 -5.81 9.17 -4.27
C GLY A 121 -7.23 9.08 -4.84
N VAL A 122 -8.09 8.35 -4.13
CA VAL A 122 -9.45 8.01 -4.57
C VAL A 122 -10.32 9.25 -4.84
N ASN A 123 -10.16 10.30 -4.03
CA ASN A 123 -10.85 11.57 -4.18
C ASN A 123 -10.03 12.60 -4.96
N SER A 124 -9.29 12.15 -5.99
CA SER A 124 -8.36 12.96 -6.75
C SER A 124 -8.97 14.29 -7.20
N TRP A 125 -8.35 15.37 -6.74
CA TRP A 125 -8.69 16.72 -7.19
C TRP A 125 -8.28 16.93 -8.67
N VAL A 126 -7.12 16.38 -9.07
CA VAL A 126 -6.64 16.47 -10.46
C VAL A 126 -7.64 15.81 -11.41
N ARG A 127 -8.15 14.62 -11.07
CA ARG A 127 -9.19 13.96 -11.88
C ARG A 127 -10.44 14.82 -11.99
N ALA A 128 -10.87 15.44 -10.90
CA ALA A 128 -12.06 16.32 -10.91
C ALA A 128 -11.90 17.57 -11.78
N GLN A 129 -10.67 17.97 -12.12
CA GLN A 129 -10.39 19.08 -13.03
C GLN A 129 -10.33 18.66 -14.50
N THR A 130 -10.47 17.38 -14.78
CA THR A 130 -10.40 16.83 -16.15
C THR A 130 -11.75 16.26 -16.56
N ALA A 131 -11.92 15.98 -17.84
CA ALA A 131 -13.10 15.28 -18.36
C ALA A 131 -13.06 13.76 -18.10
N LEU A 132 -12.08 13.27 -17.32
CA LEU A 132 -11.95 11.86 -16.97
C LEU A 132 -13.00 11.49 -15.92
N ASP A 133 -13.90 10.63 -16.29
CA ASP A 133 -14.90 10.08 -15.39
C ASP A 133 -14.37 8.85 -14.66
N ALA A 134 -14.81 8.64 -13.43
CA ALA A 134 -14.52 7.45 -12.66
C ALA A 134 -15.83 6.86 -12.14
N ARG A 135 -16.09 5.63 -12.52
CA ARG A 135 -17.26 4.92 -12.02
C ARG A 135 -16.94 4.31 -10.66
N PHE A 136 -17.71 4.66 -9.65
CA PHE A 136 -17.60 4.08 -8.31
C PHE A 136 -18.77 3.11 -8.09
N THR A 137 -18.44 1.92 -7.62
CA THR A 137 -19.43 0.93 -7.19
C THR A 137 -19.28 0.76 -5.69
N ASP A 138 -20.31 1.12 -4.96
CA ASP A 138 -20.40 0.83 -3.53
C ASP A 138 -20.85 -0.62 -3.36
N TYR A 139 -20.07 -1.40 -2.63
CA TYR A 139 -20.40 -2.79 -2.33
C TYR A 139 -21.28 -2.93 -1.09
N GLY A 140 -21.52 -1.85 -0.34
CA GLY A 140 -22.29 -1.86 0.90
C GLY A 140 -21.62 -2.63 2.03
N GLU A 141 -20.31 -2.82 1.95
CA GLU A 141 -19.51 -3.60 2.89
C GLU A 141 -18.55 -2.71 3.68
N LEU A 142 -18.19 -3.16 4.87
CA LEU A 142 -17.22 -2.49 5.72
C LEU A 142 -16.03 -3.41 5.95
N GLY A 143 -14.83 -2.90 5.70
CA GLY A 143 -13.59 -3.56 6.09
C GLY A 143 -13.24 -3.26 7.55
N VAL A 144 -13.06 -4.30 8.35
CA VAL A 144 -12.58 -4.21 9.73
C VAL A 144 -11.13 -4.64 9.78
N VAL A 145 -10.27 -3.82 10.39
CA VAL A 145 -8.85 -4.15 10.57
C VAL A 145 -8.50 -4.01 12.04
N ALA A 146 -7.78 -4.99 12.58
CA ALA A 146 -7.27 -4.94 13.95
C ALA A 146 -5.96 -5.74 14.08
N ASN A 147 -5.09 -5.29 14.98
CA ASN A 147 -3.84 -5.99 15.28
C ASN A 147 -3.95 -6.66 16.65
N PHE A 148 -3.43 -7.87 16.76
CA PHE A 148 -3.49 -8.70 17.95
C PHE A 148 -2.11 -9.22 18.32
N HIS A 149 -1.90 -9.45 19.61
CA HIS A 149 -0.83 -10.29 20.09
C HIS A 149 -1.36 -11.74 20.20
N CYS A 150 -0.60 -12.70 19.65
CA CYS A 150 -0.98 -14.10 19.61
C CYS A 150 -0.23 -14.90 20.68
N GLU A 151 -0.91 -15.86 21.28
CA GLU A 151 -0.27 -16.79 22.23
C GLU A 151 0.65 -17.80 21.52
N LYS A 152 0.29 -18.17 20.29
CA LYS A 152 1.05 -19.12 19.47
C LYS A 152 1.82 -18.39 18.38
N PRO A 153 3.04 -18.83 18.04
CA PRO A 153 3.80 -18.25 16.94
C PRO A 153 3.12 -18.54 15.60
N HIS A 154 3.07 -17.52 14.73
CA HIS A 154 2.50 -17.62 13.38
C HIS A 154 3.45 -18.28 12.37
N LEU A 155 4.74 -18.42 12.67
CA LEU A 155 5.77 -19.07 11.83
C LEU A 155 5.89 -18.50 10.41
N GLY A 156 5.54 -17.22 10.20
CA GLY A 156 5.53 -16.57 8.89
C GLY A 156 4.39 -17.02 7.96
N CYS A 157 3.33 -17.62 8.52
CA CYS A 157 2.15 -18.06 7.79
C CYS A 157 1.06 -16.99 7.80
N ALA A 158 0.41 -16.77 6.66
CA ALA A 158 -0.85 -16.06 6.57
C ALA A 158 -2.01 -17.03 6.37
N TRP A 159 -3.15 -16.68 6.89
CA TRP A 159 -4.38 -17.47 6.74
C TRP A 159 -5.48 -16.63 6.14
N GLN A 160 -6.27 -17.21 5.22
CA GLN A 160 -7.40 -16.56 4.61
C GLN A 160 -8.58 -17.51 4.48
N TRP A 161 -9.75 -17.05 4.92
CA TRP A 161 -11.02 -17.79 4.82
C TRP A 161 -11.98 -17.03 3.94
N PHE A 162 -12.41 -17.68 2.86
CA PHE A 162 -13.52 -17.23 2.04
C PHE A 162 -14.80 -17.84 2.60
N ARG A 163 -15.66 -17.01 3.14
CA ARG A 163 -16.91 -17.38 3.80
C ARG A 163 -18.10 -16.75 3.09
N PRO A 164 -19.32 -17.30 3.23
CA PRO A 164 -20.51 -16.68 2.65
C PRO A 164 -20.80 -15.27 3.20
N ASP A 165 -20.32 -14.97 4.41
CA ASP A 165 -20.50 -13.70 5.12
C ASP A 165 -19.29 -12.75 4.99
N GLY A 166 -18.32 -13.06 4.14
CA GLY A 166 -17.16 -12.20 3.88
C GLY A 166 -15.82 -12.94 3.80
N VAL A 167 -14.76 -12.19 3.72
CA VAL A 167 -13.39 -12.71 3.70
C VAL A 167 -12.68 -12.31 4.97
N LEU A 168 -12.18 -13.29 5.71
CA LEU A 168 -11.33 -13.08 6.89
C LEU A 168 -9.89 -13.44 6.54
N ALA A 169 -8.95 -12.54 6.81
CA ALA A 169 -7.53 -12.80 6.65
C ALA A 169 -6.76 -12.48 7.93
N TYR A 170 -5.78 -13.32 8.24
CA TYR A 170 -4.77 -13.07 9.26
C TYR A 170 -3.40 -12.97 8.60
N LEU A 171 -2.72 -11.84 8.82
CA LEU A 171 -1.42 -11.53 8.26
C LEU A 171 -0.38 -11.45 9.38
N PRO A 172 0.73 -12.20 9.29
CA PRO A 172 1.76 -12.18 10.32
C PRO A 172 2.47 -10.84 10.39
N LEU A 173 2.73 -10.37 11.61
CA LEU A 173 3.54 -9.21 11.92
C LEU A 173 4.75 -9.64 12.78
N PRO A 174 5.84 -8.88 12.83
CA PRO A 174 7.01 -9.24 13.63
C PRO A 174 6.70 -9.60 15.09
N GLY A 175 7.42 -10.57 15.60
CA GLY A 175 7.18 -11.16 16.90
C GLY A 175 5.94 -12.06 16.91
N GLN A 176 5.12 -11.94 17.92
CA GLN A 176 3.85 -12.71 18.05
C GLN A 176 2.64 -11.82 17.77
N HIS A 177 2.70 -11.00 16.70
CA HIS A 177 1.59 -10.14 16.33
C HIS A 177 0.96 -10.61 15.01
N MET A 178 -0.33 -10.37 14.88
CA MET A 178 -1.11 -10.62 13.68
C MET A 178 -1.96 -9.41 13.35
N SER A 179 -2.08 -9.09 12.07
CA SER A 179 -3.10 -8.17 11.58
C SER A 179 -4.27 -8.98 11.04
N MET A 180 -5.46 -8.66 11.49
CA MET A 180 -6.72 -9.22 10.97
C MET A 180 -7.33 -8.23 10.00
N VAL A 181 -7.77 -8.73 8.86
CA VAL A 181 -8.61 -8.00 7.90
C VAL A 181 -9.88 -8.81 7.69
N TRP A 182 -11.02 -8.20 7.89
CA TRP A 182 -12.33 -8.80 7.68
C TRP A 182 -13.19 -7.87 6.83
N SER A 183 -13.62 -8.33 5.69
CA SER A 183 -14.50 -7.62 4.75
C SER A 183 -15.73 -8.46 4.43
#